data_6769a75275c137ad11269b37d409e148
#
_entry.id   6769a75275c137ad11269b37d409e148
#
_cell.length_a   1.000
_cell.length_b   1.000
_cell.length_c   1.000
_cell.angle_alpha   90.00
_cell.angle_beta   90.00
_cell.angle_gamma   90.00
#
_symmetry.space_group_name_H-M   'P 1'
#
loop_
_entity.id
_entity.type
_entity.pdbx_description
1 polymer ?
#
loop_
_entity_poly.entity_id
_entity_poly.type
_entity_poly.pdbx_seq_one_letter_code
_entity_poly.pdbx_strand_id
1 'polypeptide(L)'
;MDKINELRLGLETAYIDGSVVSDSFYCPQFVSNNYKSGKKVLSSIEDELLRCDKFQISVAFITMSGITPLLQTFKDLEKKNIPGEILTTNYLNFSEPKALEKLNGLSNITLKMYDVQEADEGFHTKGYIFKTDEVYRIIIGSSNITSAALTSNHEWNTKLVSTQQGKIAKEIVDEFNRLWNSSYALDFNEFYDNYKEQYEIIKHQRDIARIDNIVSLEKYKLKPNSMQIGFITNLKKILEEGEDRALLISATGTGKTYASAFAMRELGFKKVLFLVHRGQLARQTKKSYEKVFAKSVSMGLVGAGYHEYEADYVFATVQTLNRDEHLLQYDKNAFDCIIFDEAHHVTADTYQKIMKHFTPKLWLGMTATPCLLYTSPSPRDRSLSR
;
A
#
# COMPACT_ATOMS: atom_id res chain seq x y z
N MET A 1 -18.11 25.31 35.20
CA MET A 1 -17.21 24.22 35.59
C MET A 1 -15.84 24.45 34.97
N ASP A 2 -14.77 24.08 35.67
CA ASP A 2 -13.40 24.26 35.18
C ASP A 2 -13.19 23.31 33.99
N LYS A 3 -12.69 23.79 32.83
CA LYS A 3 -12.40 23.02 31.62
C LYS A 3 -11.60 21.73 31.90
N ILE A 4 -10.72 21.78 32.90
CA ILE A 4 -9.92 20.61 33.30
C ILE A 4 -10.76 19.52 33.95
N ASN A 5 -11.76 19.90 34.75
CA ASN A 5 -12.66 18.92 35.33
C ASN A 5 -13.56 18.27 34.26
N GLU A 6 -14.05 19.04 33.28
CA GLU A 6 -14.80 18.49 32.15
C GLU A 6 -13.95 17.49 31.34
N LEU A 7 -12.67 17.81 31.09
CA LEU A 7 -11.76 16.87 30.42
C LEU A 7 -11.54 15.60 31.26
N ARG A 8 -11.40 15.69 32.59
CA ARG A 8 -11.26 14.52 33.46
C ARG A 8 -12.49 13.64 33.42
N LEU A 9 -13.67 14.22 33.52
CA LEU A 9 -14.95 13.51 33.41
C LEU A 9 -15.07 12.84 31.99
N GLY A 10 -14.72 13.55 30.93
CA GLY A 10 -14.72 13.00 29.60
C GLY A 10 -13.77 11.80 29.41
N LEU A 11 -12.58 11.85 30.00
CA LEU A 11 -11.64 10.73 29.99
C LEU A 11 -12.17 9.55 30.81
N GLU A 12 -12.77 9.82 31.98
CA GLU A 12 -13.38 8.77 32.81
C GLU A 12 -14.52 8.07 32.06
N THR A 13 -15.44 8.84 31.47
CA THR A 13 -16.53 8.33 30.64
C THR A 13 -16.03 7.47 29.49
N ALA A 14 -14.99 7.92 28.80
CA ALA A 14 -14.51 7.27 27.57
C ALA A 14 -13.67 6.00 27.83
N TYR A 15 -12.89 5.97 28.92
CA TYR A 15 -11.86 4.94 29.12
C TYR A 15 -12.02 4.11 30.37
N ILE A 16 -12.88 4.53 31.34
CA ILE A 16 -12.97 3.87 32.64
C ILE A 16 -14.41 3.40 32.90
N ASP A 17 -15.38 4.32 32.92
CA ASP A 17 -16.77 4.01 33.26
C ASP A 17 -17.75 4.84 32.42
N GLY A 18 -18.38 4.20 31.45
CA GLY A 18 -19.36 4.83 30.55
C GLY A 18 -20.65 5.31 31.22
N SER A 19 -20.88 5.01 32.50
CA SER A 19 -22.01 5.53 33.26
C SER A 19 -21.78 6.94 33.83
N VAL A 20 -20.54 7.42 33.84
CA VAL A 20 -20.18 8.77 34.25
C VAL A 20 -20.68 9.76 33.20
N VAL A 21 -21.47 10.74 33.66
CA VAL A 21 -22.00 11.79 32.77
C VAL A 21 -20.95 12.86 32.52
N SER A 22 -20.58 13.06 31.26
CA SER A 22 -19.66 14.11 30.83
C SER A 22 -20.18 14.88 29.64
N ASP A 23 -19.66 16.09 29.41
CA ASP A 23 -19.95 16.83 28.19
C ASP A 23 -19.26 16.14 27.00
N SER A 24 -20.07 15.81 25.98
CA SER A 24 -19.58 15.17 24.74
C SER A 24 -18.50 15.97 24.02
N PHE A 25 -18.42 17.27 24.26
CA PHE A 25 -17.40 18.17 23.72
C PHE A 25 -16.00 17.89 24.24
N TYR A 26 -15.88 17.41 25.49
CA TYR A 26 -14.63 17.06 26.13
C TYR A 26 -14.37 15.56 26.21
N CYS A 27 -15.30 14.74 25.71
CA CYS A 27 -15.20 13.29 25.78
C CYS A 27 -14.52 12.73 24.52
N PRO A 28 -13.44 11.94 24.65
CA PRO A 28 -12.89 11.14 23.57
C PRO A 28 -13.94 10.22 22.97
N GLN A 29 -13.92 10.00 21.65
CA GLN A 29 -14.95 9.27 20.94
C GLN A 29 -14.37 8.35 19.89
N PHE A 30 -15.01 7.20 19.67
CA PHE A 30 -14.82 6.39 18.49
C PHE A 30 -15.63 6.97 17.32
N VAL A 31 -14.94 7.26 16.20
CA VAL A 31 -15.51 7.87 15.01
C VAL A 31 -15.48 6.90 13.84
N SER A 32 -16.61 6.50 13.34
CA SER A 32 -16.75 5.55 12.24
C SER A 32 -17.96 5.88 11.38
N ASN A 33 -18.00 5.36 10.16
CA ASN A 33 -19.20 5.40 9.34
C ASN A 33 -20.14 4.28 9.78
N ASN A 34 -21.26 4.65 10.38
CA ASN A 34 -22.30 3.71 10.79
C ASN A 34 -23.64 4.11 10.18
N TYR A 35 -24.02 3.41 9.12
CA TYR A 35 -25.24 3.68 8.39
C TYR A 35 -26.52 3.59 9.25
N LYS A 36 -26.56 2.62 10.19
CA LYS A 36 -27.74 2.40 11.05
C LYS A 36 -27.97 3.54 12.05
N SER A 37 -26.88 4.13 12.56
CA SER A 37 -26.96 5.24 13.53
C SER A 37 -26.87 6.62 12.87
N GLY A 38 -26.73 6.69 11.55
CA GLY A 38 -26.52 7.94 10.81
C GLY A 38 -25.19 8.64 11.06
N LYS A 39 -24.29 8.04 11.83
CA LYS A 39 -22.97 8.60 12.12
C LYS A 39 -22.05 8.49 10.90
N LYS A 40 -21.33 9.58 10.60
CA LYS A 40 -20.34 9.64 9.52
C LYS A 40 -19.07 10.30 10.02
N VAL A 41 -17.94 9.87 9.49
CA VAL A 41 -16.65 10.53 9.72
C VAL A 41 -16.72 11.98 9.25
N LEU A 42 -17.38 12.22 8.11
CA LEU A 42 -17.64 13.56 7.56
C LEU A 42 -18.22 14.51 8.60
N SER A 43 -19.33 14.12 9.25
CA SER A 43 -20.02 14.98 10.23
C SER A 43 -19.12 15.30 11.43
N SER A 44 -18.31 14.34 11.87
CA SER A 44 -17.38 14.58 12.98
C SER A 44 -16.27 15.56 12.61
N ILE A 45 -15.76 15.52 11.38
CA ILE A 45 -14.76 16.47 10.89
C ILE A 45 -15.39 17.86 10.72
N GLU A 46 -16.58 17.93 10.13
CA GLU A 46 -17.30 19.18 9.90
C GLU A 46 -17.64 19.90 11.21
N ASP A 47 -18.13 19.17 12.21
CA ASP A 47 -18.42 19.71 13.54
C ASP A 47 -17.19 20.34 14.20
N GLU A 48 -16.01 19.75 14.03
CA GLU A 48 -14.77 20.29 14.60
C GLU A 48 -14.26 21.49 13.80
N LEU A 49 -14.35 21.46 12.45
CA LEU A 49 -14.02 22.61 11.59
C LEU A 49 -14.85 23.84 11.94
N LEU A 50 -16.14 23.68 12.18
CA LEU A 50 -17.05 24.80 12.50
C LEU A 50 -16.72 25.49 13.83
N ARG A 51 -15.94 24.85 14.71
CA ARG A 51 -15.65 25.30 16.08
C ARG A 51 -14.19 25.67 16.33
N CYS A 52 -13.30 25.37 15.39
CA CYS A 52 -11.86 25.58 15.59
C CYS A 52 -11.42 27.02 15.30
N ASP A 53 -10.32 27.42 15.94
CA ASP A 53 -9.58 28.66 15.67
C ASP A 53 -8.40 28.43 14.71
N LYS A 54 -7.96 27.18 14.57
CA LYS A 54 -6.95 26.70 13.62
C LYS A 54 -7.18 25.22 13.35
N PHE A 55 -6.91 24.78 12.12
CA PHE A 55 -6.90 23.36 11.78
C PHE A 55 -5.63 22.94 11.03
N GLN A 56 -5.23 21.70 11.23
CA GLN A 56 -4.12 21.05 10.52
C GLN A 56 -4.59 19.65 10.07
N ILE A 57 -4.38 19.33 8.82
CA ILE A 57 -4.82 18.06 8.25
C ILE A 57 -3.63 17.39 7.57
N SER A 58 -3.37 16.13 7.92
CA SER A 58 -2.35 15.29 7.28
C SER A 58 -3.03 14.03 6.73
N VAL A 59 -3.14 13.91 5.40
CA VAL A 59 -3.80 12.77 4.75
C VAL A 59 -3.07 12.36 3.48
N ALA A 60 -3.08 11.06 3.20
CA ALA A 60 -2.40 10.55 2.01
C ALA A 60 -3.16 10.91 0.71
N PHE A 61 -4.51 10.96 0.74
CA PHE A 61 -5.31 11.12 -0.48
C PHE A 61 -6.41 12.17 -0.30
N ILE A 62 -6.54 13.03 -1.33
CA ILE A 62 -7.57 14.07 -1.40
C ILE A 62 -8.26 13.98 -2.76
N THR A 63 -9.59 13.83 -2.77
CA THR A 63 -10.39 13.79 -4.01
C THR A 63 -11.42 14.91 -4.05
N MET A 64 -11.87 15.29 -5.25
CA MET A 64 -12.97 16.28 -5.42
C MET A 64 -14.24 15.82 -4.70
N SER A 65 -14.59 14.53 -4.81
CA SER A 65 -15.75 13.98 -4.13
C SER A 65 -15.62 14.00 -2.60
N GLY A 66 -14.40 13.98 -2.07
CA GLY A 66 -14.10 14.08 -0.64
C GLY A 66 -14.19 15.51 -0.11
N ILE A 67 -13.67 16.50 -0.86
CA ILE A 67 -13.72 17.91 -0.44
C ILE A 67 -15.08 18.57 -0.70
N THR A 68 -15.83 18.13 -1.70
CA THR A 68 -17.11 18.78 -2.10
C THR A 68 -18.06 19.03 -0.92
N PRO A 69 -18.34 18.06 -0.04
CA PRO A 69 -19.21 18.31 1.11
C PRO A 69 -18.64 19.29 2.13
N LEU A 70 -17.30 19.45 2.21
CA LEU A 70 -16.61 20.34 3.13
C LEU A 70 -16.34 21.74 2.55
N LEU A 71 -16.57 21.96 1.24
CA LEU A 71 -16.22 23.22 0.58
C LEU A 71 -16.94 24.43 1.16
N GLN A 72 -18.20 24.27 1.56
CA GLN A 72 -18.93 25.38 2.18
C GLN A 72 -18.34 25.73 3.53
N THR A 73 -18.04 24.73 4.35
CA THR A 73 -17.40 24.91 5.65
C THR A 73 -16.01 25.59 5.51
N PHE A 74 -15.19 25.16 4.56
CA PHE A 74 -13.90 25.80 4.29
C PHE A 74 -14.04 27.27 3.86
N LYS A 75 -15.03 27.61 3.02
CA LYS A 75 -15.35 28.99 2.66
C LYS A 75 -15.82 29.83 3.83
N ASP A 76 -16.58 29.25 4.74
CA ASP A 76 -17.03 29.97 5.93
C ASP A 76 -15.87 30.20 6.91
N LEU A 77 -14.91 29.28 6.97
CA LEU A 77 -13.65 29.47 7.70
C LEU A 77 -12.77 30.54 7.03
N GLU A 78 -12.72 30.59 5.69
CA GLU A 78 -12.02 31.64 4.95
C GLU A 78 -12.57 33.03 5.31
N LYS A 79 -13.91 33.21 5.29
CA LYS A 79 -14.54 34.48 5.69
C LYS A 79 -14.21 34.90 7.11
N LYS A 80 -13.96 33.93 8.00
CA LYS A 80 -13.57 34.17 9.40
C LYS A 80 -12.05 34.29 9.58
N ASN A 81 -11.26 34.15 8.51
CA ASN A 81 -9.81 34.11 8.53
C ASN A 81 -9.25 33.02 9.48
N ILE A 82 -9.92 31.89 9.60
CA ILE A 82 -9.44 30.74 10.39
C ILE A 82 -8.36 30.01 9.59
N PRO A 83 -7.10 29.99 10.06
CA PRO A 83 -5.99 29.40 9.30
C PRO A 83 -6.07 27.89 9.26
N GLY A 84 -5.77 27.33 8.08
CA GLY A 84 -5.69 25.90 7.83
C GLY A 84 -4.37 25.50 7.17
N GLU A 85 -3.79 24.42 7.63
CA GLU A 85 -2.60 23.78 7.07
C GLU A 85 -2.98 22.36 6.60
N ILE A 86 -2.76 22.06 5.32
CA ILE A 86 -3.08 20.75 4.75
C ILE A 86 -1.83 20.14 4.15
N LEU A 87 -1.42 18.97 4.64
CA LEU A 87 -0.32 18.18 4.13
C LEU A 87 -0.85 16.90 3.47
N THR A 88 -0.51 16.72 2.22
CA THR A 88 -0.79 15.47 1.47
C THR A 88 0.51 14.91 0.90
N THR A 89 0.43 13.88 0.05
CA THR A 89 1.61 13.24 -0.54
C THR A 89 1.41 12.91 -2.01
N ASN A 90 2.52 12.78 -2.74
CA ASN A 90 2.55 12.24 -4.11
C ASN A 90 2.50 10.71 -4.16
N TYR A 91 2.37 10.04 -3.01
CA TYR A 91 2.27 8.57 -2.93
C TYR A 91 1.15 8.05 -3.83
N LEU A 92 1.53 7.18 -4.78
CA LEU A 92 0.64 6.57 -5.78
C LEU A 92 -0.16 7.57 -6.66
N ASN A 93 0.09 8.87 -6.59
CA ASN A 93 -0.64 9.90 -7.35
C ASN A 93 -2.17 9.71 -7.31
N PHE A 94 -2.74 9.56 -6.09
CA PHE A 94 -4.18 9.41 -5.90
C PHE A 94 -4.91 10.70 -5.53
N SER A 95 -4.18 11.73 -5.07
CA SER A 95 -4.78 13.03 -4.83
C SER A 95 -5.14 13.70 -6.16
N GLU A 96 -6.38 14.15 -6.30
CA GLU A 96 -6.86 14.78 -7.55
C GLU A 96 -6.35 16.21 -7.67
N PRO A 97 -5.62 16.58 -8.75
CA PRO A 97 -5.09 17.95 -8.94
C PRO A 97 -6.16 19.03 -8.81
N LYS A 98 -7.36 18.79 -9.34
CA LYS A 98 -8.50 19.72 -9.22
C LYS A 98 -8.93 19.94 -7.76
N ALA A 99 -8.80 18.93 -6.91
CA ALA A 99 -9.12 19.08 -5.49
C ALA A 99 -8.05 19.92 -4.77
N LEU A 100 -6.78 19.68 -5.09
CA LEU A 100 -5.65 20.43 -4.54
C LEU A 100 -5.72 21.91 -4.97
N GLU A 101 -5.99 22.18 -6.24
CA GLU A 101 -6.18 23.54 -6.78
C GLU A 101 -7.35 24.25 -6.08
N LYS A 102 -8.47 23.53 -5.83
CA LYS A 102 -9.62 24.11 -5.16
C LYS A 102 -9.34 24.47 -3.70
N LEU A 103 -8.57 23.66 -2.99
CA LEU A 103 -8.15 23.96 -1.62
C LEU A 103 -7.13 25.10 -1.57
N ASN A 104 -6.14 25.12 -2.47
CA ASN A 104 -5.17 26.18 -2.56
C ASN A 104 -5.77 27.54 -2.97
N GLY A 105 -6.94 27.52 -3.64
CA GLY A 105 -7.66 28.74 -4.00
C GLY A 105 -8.39 29.41 -2.82
N LEU A 106 -8.33 28.84 -1.62
CA LEU A 106 -8.87 29.43 -0.38
C LEU A 106 -7.75 30.16 0.37
N SER A 107 -7.91 31.46 0.60
CA SER A 107 -6.86 32.35 1.11
C SER A 107 -6.40 32.02 2.54
N ASN A 108 -7.21 31.29 3.28
CA ASN A 108 -6.89 30.85 4.66
C ASN A 108 -6.22 29.48 4.74
N ILE A 109 -6.07 28.77 3.61
CA ILE A 109 -5.49 27.43 3.56
C ILE A 109 -4.10 27.48 2.94
N THR A 110 -3.12 26.94 3.64
CA THR A 110 -1.81 26.61 3.08
C THR A 110 -1.78 25.11 2.78
N LEU A 111 -1.43 24.75 1.54
CA LEU A 111 -1.35 23.37 1.07
C LEU A 111 0.09 23.00 0.72
N LYS A 112 0.57 21.91 1.29
CA LYS A 112 1.87 21.30 0.97
C LYS A 112 1.73 19.84 0.55
N MET A 113 2.70 19.39 -0.24
CA MET A 113 2.82 17.97 -0.65
C MET A 113 4.14 17.40 -0.18
N TYR A 114 4.08 16.32 0.59
CA TYR A 114 5.26 15.57 1.02
C TYR A 114 5.71 14.64 -0.12
N ASP A 115 6.93 14.84 -0.60
CA ASP A 115 7.52 14.01 -1.66
C ASP A 115 8.14 12.74 -1.05
N VAL A 116 7.42 11.62 -1.16
CA VAL A 116 7.86 10.32 -0.64
C VAL A 116 8.97 9.70 -1.47
N GLN A 117 9.15 10.13 -2.72
CA GLN A 117 10.20 9.58 -3.59
C GLN A 117 11.56 10.17 -3.23
N GLU A 118 11.61 11.48 -3.02
CA GLU A 118 12.85 12.17 -2.60
C GLU A 118 13.19 11.89 -1.12
N ALA A 119 12.16 11.72 -0.27
CA ALA A 119 12.35 11.43 1.16
C ALA A 119 12.81 10.00 1.44
N ASP A 120 12.59 9.04 0.52
CA ASP A 120 12.75 7.59 0.73
C ASP A 120 12.00 7.09 1.99
N GLU A 121 10.92 7.78 2.35
CA GLU A 121 10.07 7.48 3.51
C GLU A 121 8.62 7.30 3.10
N GLY A 122 7.92 6.33 3.72
CA GLY A 122 6.48 6.13 3.49
C GLY A 122 5.64 7.22 4.17
N PHE A 123 4.70 7.82 3.46
CA PHE A 123 3.71 8.73 4.03
C PHE A 123 2.31 8.15 3.89
N HIS A 124 1.70 7.77 5.02
CA HIS A 124 0.35 7.21 5.04
C HIS A 124 -0.46 7.68 6.25
N THR A 125 -0.19 8.91 6.72
CA THR A 125 -0.89 9.53 7.86
C THR A 125 -2.34 9.87 7.50
N LYS A 126 -3.22 9.82 8.49
CA LYS A 126 -4.59 10.34 8.43
C LYS A 126 -4.90 10.93 9.79
N GLY A 127 -4.61 12.21 9.90
CA GLY A 127 -4.78 12.99 11.11
C GLY A 127 -5.44 14.33 10.81
N TYR A 128 -6.39 14.69 11.64
CA TYR A 128 -7.12 15.95 11.61
C TYR A 128 -6.99 16.58 12.98
N ILE A 129 -6.32 17.72 13.06
CA ILE A 129 -6.00 18.42 14.30
C ILE A 129 -6.78 19.74 14.30
N PHE A 130 -7.61 19.93 15.30
CA PHE A 130 -8.41 21.13 15.48
C PHE A 130 -8.05 21.75 16.82
N LYS A 131 -7.75 23.04 16.81
CA LYS A 131 -7.45 23.82 18.00
C LYS A 131 -8.56 24.81 18.27
N THR A 132 -9.05 24.87 19.50
CA THR A 132 -9.99 25.87 19.99
C THR A 132 -9.49 26.35 21.35
N ASP A 133 -9.11 27.61 21.48
CA ASP A 133 -8.44 28.15 22.66
C ASP A 133 -7.20 27.29 23.04
N GLU A 134 -7.26 26.65 24.21
CA GLU A 134 -6.18 25.78 24.74
C GLU A 134 -6.46 24.28 24.54
N VAL A 135 -7.57 23.95 23.88
CA VAL A 135 -7.99 22.56 23.70
C VAL A 135 -7.71 22.09 22.28
N TYR A 136 -7.07 20.94 22.17
CA TYR A 136 -6.93 20.19 20.92
C TYR A 136 -7.98 19.10 20.84
N ARG A 137 -8.63 18.99 19.68
CA ARG A 137 -9.44 17.84 19.27
C ARG A 137 -8.81 17.23 18.05
N ILE A 138 -8.44 15.97 18.18
CA ILE A 138 -7.60 15.32 17.16
C ILE A 138 -8.29 14.03 16.74
N ILE A 139 -8.61 13.92 15.45
CA ILE A 139 -9.15 12.70 14.86
C ILE A 139 -8.01 11.97 14.14
N ILE A 140 -7.68 10.77 14.60
CA ILE A 140 -6.64 9.91 13.99
C ILE A 140 -7.24 8.56 13.65
N GLY A 141 -6.90 8.02 12.48
CA GLY A 141 -7.33 6.69 12.10
C GLY A 141 -7.04 6.33 10.64
N SER A 142 -8.03 5.76 9.97
CA SER A 142 -7.86 5.24 8.61
C SER A 142 -8.39 6.17 7.51
N SER A 143 -9.10 7.26 7.84
CA SER A 143 -9.87 8.06 6.88
C SER A 143 -9.05 9.09 6.13
N ASN A 144 -8.97 8.95 4.80
CA ASN A 144 -8.52 9.99 3.87
C ASN A 144 -9.67 10.97 3.51
N ILE A 145 -9.36 12.08 2.84
CA ILE A 145 -10.39 13.00 2.29
C ILE A 145 -10.89 12.46 0.94
N THR A 146 -11.63 11.37 1.02
CA THR A 146 -12.33 10.76 -0.11
C THR A 146 -13.79 10.53 0.26
N SER A 147 -14.71 10.58 -0.71
CA SER A 147 -16.13 10.38 -0.42
C SER A 147 -16.39 9.07 0.31
N ALA A 148 -15.76 7.98 -0.15
CA ALA A 148 -15.94 6.66 0.44
C ALA A 148 -15.45 6.60 1.90
N ALA A 149 -14.26 7.14 2.20
CA ALA A 149 -13.72 7.14 3.56
C ALA A 149 -14.56 8.03 4.50
N LEU A 150 -15.06 9.15 4.01
CA LEU A 150 -15.82 10.08 4.84
C LEU A 150 -17.28 9.66 5.09
N THR A 151 -17.87 8.77 4.25
CA THR A 151 -19.33 8.54 4.30
C THR A 151 -19.76 7.08 4.32
N SER A 152 -19.01 6.14 3.73
CA SER A 152 -19.54 4.80 3.46
C SER A 152 -18.59 3.64 3.81
N ASN A 153 -17.27 3.80 3.68
CA ASN A 153 -16.33 2.75 4.03
C ASN A 153 -16.35 2.45 5.53
N HIS A 154 -15.97 1.21 5.89
CA HIS A 154 -15.67 0.88 7.28
C HIS A 154 -14.34 1.55 7.67
N GLU A 155 -14.45 2.70 8.31
CA GLU A 155 -13.33 3.47 8.81
C GLU A 155 -13.32 3.46 10.34
N TRP A 156 -12.14 3.32 10.91
CA TRP A 156 -11.93 3.36 12.35
C TRP A 156 -11.05 4.54 12.70
N ASN A 157 -11.61 5.48 13.43
CA ASN A 157 -10.88 6.64 13.91
C ASN A 157 -11.18 6.86 15.40
N THR A 158 -10.23 7.47 16.08
CA THR A 158 -10.38 7.94 17.45
C THR A 158 -10.32 9.46 17.46
N LYS A 159 -11.31 10.10 18.09
CA LYS A 159 -11.25 11.51 18.43
C LYS A 159 -10.67 11.63 19.84
N LEU A 160 -9.50 12.22 19.96
CA LEU A 160 -8.84 12.57 21.21
C LEU A 160 -9.20 14.00 21.57
N VAL A 161 -9.35 14.27 22.87
CA VAL A 161 -9.51 15.63 23.40
C VAL A 161 -8.43 15.86 24.46
N SER A 162 -7.66 16.94 24.32
CA SER A 162 -6.50 17.19 25.16
C SER A 162 -6.25 18.70 25.31
N THR A 163 -5.47 19.09 26.29
CA THR A 163 -4.91 20.45 26.39
C THR A 163 -3.60 20.55 25.62
N GLN A 164 -3.08 21.77 25.45
CA GLN A 164 -1.73 22.01 24.88
C GLN A 164 -0.62 21.35 25.71
N GLN A 165 -0.85 21.11 27.00
CA GLN A 165 0.10 20.45 27.91
C GLN A 165 -0.01 18.92 27.87
N GLY A 166 -1.03 18.37 27.22
CA GLY A 166 -1.22 16.94 27.12
C GLY A 166 -0.15 16.30 26.23
N LYS A 167 0.56 15.30 26.78
CA LYS A 167 1.70 14.67 26.10
C LYS A 167 1.34 14.14 24.71
N ILE A 168 0.22 13.43 24.57
CA ILE A 168 -0.21 12.85 23.29
C ILE A 168 -0.51 13.95 22.27
N ALA A 169 -1.24 14.99 22.63
CA ALA A 169 -1.54 16.09 21.70
C ALA A 169 -0.26 16.80 21.25
N LYS A 170 0.67 17.02 22.17
CA LYS A 170 1.97 17.62 21.88
C LYS A 170 2.76 16.76 20.88
N GLU A 171 2.89 15.46 21.13
CA GLU A 171 3.61 14.55 20.25
C GLU A 171 3.00 14.51 18.83
N ILE A 172 1.67 14.54 18.69
CA ILE A 172 0.99 14.56 17.39
C ILE A 172 1.22 15.88 16.66
N VAL A 173 1.11 17.00 17.37
CA VAL A 173 1.35 18.34 16.79
C VAL A 173 2.82 18.50 16.40
N ASP A 174 3.74 18.06 17.24
CA ASP A 174 5.18 18.10 16.97
C ASP A 174 5.53 17.23 15.74
N GLU A 175 4.91 16.05 15.60
CA GLU A 175 5.10 15.20 14.42
C GLU A 175 4.52 15.82 13.14
N PHE A 176 3.32 16.43 13.21
CA PHE A 176 2.79 17.20 12.07
C PHE A 176 3.75 18.32 11.66
N ASN A 177 4.23 19.10 12.65
CA ASN A 177 5.14 20.20 12.38
C ASN A 177 6.49 19.74 11.84
N ARG A 178 7.00 18.58 12.28
CA ARG A 178 8.21 17.95 11.73
C ARG A 178 8.05 17.65 10.25
N LEU A 179 6.94 17.01 9.87
CA LEU A 179 6.63 16.70 8.47
C LEU A 179 6.41 17.98 7.64
N TRP A 180 5.65 18.94 8.20
CA TRP A 180 5.30 20.20 7.55
C TRP A 180 6.52 21.09 7.23
N ASN A 181 7.50 21.10 8.14
CA ASN A 181 8.74 21.89 8.00
C ASN A 181 9.90 21.10 7.38
N SER A 182 9.65 19.87 6.94
CA SER A 182 10.64 19.07 6.23
C SER A 182 10.98 19.70 4.88
N SER A 183 12.23 19.55 4.43
CA SER A 183 12.64 19.93 3.09
C SER A 183 11.91 19.17 1.96
N TYR A 184 11.27 18.06 2.31
CA TYR A 184 10.45 17.25 1.40
C TYR A 184 8.98 17.70 1.33
N ALA A 185 8.54 18.63 2.18
CA ALA A 185 7.19 19.19 2.16
C ALA A 185 7.15 20.44 1.27
N LEU A 186 6.91 20.23 -0.01
CA LEU A 186 6.93 21.24 -1.05
C LEU A 186 5.69 22.12 -1.01
N ASP A 187 5.85 23.41 -1.20
CA ASP A 187 4.75 24.36 -1.34
C ASP A 187 3.99 24.14 -2.65
N PHE A 188 2.72 24.57 -2.71
CA PHE A 188 1.85 24.32 -3.85
C PHE A 188 2.48 24.70 -5.19
N ASN A 189 3.09 25.87 -5.30
CA ASN A 189 3.69 26.36 -6.53
C ASN A 189 4.94 25.56 -6.96
N GLU A 190 5.59 24.85 -6.03
CA GLU A 190 6.78 24.06 -6.32
C GLU A 190 6.44 22.68 -6.87
N PHE A 191 5.34 22.07 -6.39
CA PHE A 191 5.00 20.69 -6.80
C PHE A 191 3.91 20.59 -7.85
N TYR A 192 2.99 21.57 -7.93
CA TYR A 192 1.69 21.35 -8.57
C TYR A 192 1.76 21.01 -10.06
N ASP A 193 2.55 21.73 -10.85
CA ASP A 193 2.62 21.52 -12.30
C ASP A 193 3.20 20.15 -12.64
N ASN A 194 4.31 19.77 -11.99
CA ASN A 194 4.93 18.46 -12.17
C ASN A 194 3.99 17.33 -11.70
N TYR A 195 3.38 17.52 -10.53
CA TYR A 195 2.42 16.54 -10.00
C TYR A 195 1.21 16.34 -10.91
N LYS A 196 0.66 17.42 -11.45
CA LYS A 196 -0.48 17.40 -12.37
C LYS A 196 -0.14 16.65 -13.66
N GLU A 197 1.03 16.91 -14.23
CA GLU A 197 1.50 16.19 -15.42
C GLU A 197 1.64 14.69 -15.14
N GLN A 198 2.31 14.31 -14.06
CA GLN A 198 2.45 12.91 -13.65
C GLN A 198 1.10 12.26 -13.38
N TYR A 199 0.19 12.96 -12.70
CA TYR A 199 -1.16 12.47 -12.43
C TYR A 199 -1.93 12.18 -13.72
N GLU A 200 -1.92 13.07 -14.72
CA GLU A 200 -2.61 12.88 -16.00
C GLU A 200 -2.00 11.71 -16.79
N ILE A 201 -0.68 11.57 -16.80
CA ILE A 201 0.01 10.41 -17.43
C ILE A 201 -0.47 9.10 -16.78
N ILE A 202 -0.42 9.02 -15.46
CA ILE A 202 -0.80 7.83 -14.70
C ILE A 202 -2.30 7.55 -14.84
N LYS A 203 -3.12 8.60 -14.83
CA LYS A 203 -4.57 8.50 -15.06
C LYS A 203 -4.86 7.98 -16.46
N HIS A 204 -4.20 8.53 -17.48
CA HIS A 204 -4.35 8.07 -18.86
C HIS A 204 -3.93 6.60 -19.01
N GLN A 205 -2.82 6.19 -18.39
CA GLN A 205 -2.40 4.78 -18.35
C GLN A 205 -3.46 3.91 -17.64
N ARG A 206 -4.05 4.38 -16.54
CA ARG A 206 -5.15 3.68 -15.85
C ARG A 206 -6.41 3.59 -16.71
N ASP A 207 -6.71 4.64 -17.47
CA ASP A 207 -7.90 4.69 -18.34
C ASP A 207 -7.70 3.83 -19.59
N ILE A 208 -6.53 3.81 -20.21
CA ILE A 208 -6.15 2.87 -21.26
C ILE A 208 -6.26 1.43 -20.74
N ALA A 209 -5.70 1.16 -19.58
CA ALA A 209 -5.82 -0.16 -18.95
C ALA A 209 -7.27 -0.53 -18.58
N ARG A 210 -8.17 0.45 -18.42
CA ARG A 210 -9.61 0.22 -18.26
C ARG A 210 -10.29 0.00 -19.62
N ILE A 211 -9.88 0.69 -20.67
CA ILE A 211 -10.43 0.55 -22.04
C ILE A 211 -10.02 -0.79 -22.64
N ASP A 212 -8.77 -1.22 -22.45
CA ASP A 212 -8.32 -2.58 -22.79
C ASP A 212 -9.08 -3.65 -22.00
N ASN A 213 -9.59 -3.31 -20.80
CA ASN A 213 -10.47 -4.16 -20.00
C ASN A 213 -11.93 -4.20 -20.49
N ILE A 214 -12.39 -3.29 -21.35
CA ILE A 214 -13.77 -3.36 -21.91
C ILE A 214 -13.92 -4.51 -22.92
N VAL A 215 -12.82 -4.96 -23.53
CA VAL A 215 -12.79 -6.17 -24.39
C VAL A 215 -12.50 -7.46 -23.59
N SER A 216 -12.09 -7.37 -22.31
CA SER A 216 -11.77 -8.54 -21.49
C SER A 216 -11.98 -8.33 -19.98
N LEU A 217 -13.12 -7.76 -19.57
CA LEU A 217 -13.48 -7.41 -18.17
C LEU A 217 -13.46 -8.58 -17.17
N GLU A 218 -13.20 -9.81 -17.61
CA GLU A 218 -13.07 -10.99 -16.75
C GLU A 218 -11.60 -11.45 -16.51
N LYS A 219 -10.61 -10.96 -17.28
CA LYS A 219 -9.29 -11.61 -17.30
C LYS A 219 -8.27 -11.15 -16.27
N TYR A 220 -8.26 -9.90 -15.80
CA TYR A 220 -7.19 -9.45 -14.88
C TYR A 220 -7.68 -8.49 -13.79
N LYS A 221 -8.07 -9.04 -12.64
CA LYS A 221 -8.54 -8.25 -11.47
C LYS A 221 -7.42 -7.58 -10.65
N LEU A 222 -6.16 -7.98 -10.83
CA LEU A 222 -5.04 -7.50 -10.04
C LEU A 222 -3.97 -6.86 -10.93
N LYS A 223 -3.42 -5.72 -10.47
CA LYS A 223 -2.32 -4.99 -11.12
C LYS A 223 -1.09 -4.99 -10.22
N PRO A 224 0.13 -5.01 -10.81
CA PRO A 224 1.36 -4.89 -10.03
C PRO A 224 1.47 -3.51 -9.40
N ASN A 225 2.02 -3.43 -8.17
CA ASN A 225 2.39 -2.19 -7.52
C ASN A 225 3.75 -1.68 -8.03
N SER A 226 4.18 -0.48 -7.60
CA SER A 226 5.44 0.15 -8.05
C SER A 226 6.67 -0.73 -7.86
N MET A 227 6.79 -1.41 -6.72
CA MET A 227 7.89 -2.33 -6.43
C MET A 227 7.87 -3.55 -7.38
N GLN A 228 6.68 -4.08 -7.67
CA GLN A 228 6.51 -5.21 -8.61
C GLN A 228 6.80 -4.80 -10.05
N ILE A 229 6.47 -3.57 -10.44
CA ILE A 229 6.81 -3.00 -11.76
C ILE A 229 8.33 -2.88 -11.89
N GLY A 230 9.02 -2.32 -10.89
CA GLY A 230 10.48 -2.24 -10.89
C GLY A 230 11.15 -3.63 -11.01
N PHE A 231 10.63 -4.62 -10.29
CA PHE A 231 11.09 -6.00 -10.39
C PHE A 231 10.90 -6.57 -11.81
N ILE A 232 9.73 -6.39 -12.43
CA ILE A 232 9.44 -6.86 -13.79
C ILE A 232 10.38 -6.21 -14.80
N THR A 233 10.59 -4.90 -14.69
CA THR A 233 11.49 -4.13 -15.58
C THR A 233 12.93 -4.63 -15.48
N ASN A 234 13.42 -4.86 -14.26
CA ASN A 234 14.77 -5.38 -14.04
C ASN A 234 14.91 -6.82 -14.57
N LEU A 235 13.89 -7.65 -14.37
CA LEU A 235 13.91 -9.03 -14.85
C LEU A 235 13.90 -9.09 -16.39
N LYS A 236 13.15 -8.19 -17.04
CA LYS A 236 13.15 -8.05 -18.49
C LYS A 236 14.54 -7.68 -19.01
N LYS A 237 15.22 -6.73 -18.36
CA LYS A 237 16.58 -6.32 -18.71
C LYS A 237 17.59 -7.46 -18.58
N ILE A 238 17.52 -8.25 -17.51
CA ILE A 238 18.37 -9.44 -17.29
C ILE A 238 18.21 -10.42 -18.45
N LEU A 239 16.99 -10.69 -18.89
CA LEU A 239 16.71 -11.57 -20.02
C LEU A 239 17.19 -11.00 -21.36
N GLU A 240 17.07 -9.69 -21.59
CA GLU A 240 17.58 -9.00 -22.78
C GLU A 240 19.13 -9.01 -22.83
N GLU A 241 19.79 -9.03 -21.69
CA GLU A 241 21.25 -9.18 -21.55
C GLU A 241 21.73 -10.64 -21.76
N GLY A 242 20.78 -11.58 -21.94
CA GLY A 242 21.08 -12.99 -22.18
C GLY A 242 21.42 -13.80 -20.91
N GLU A 243 21.15 -13.25 -19.74
CA GLU A 243 21.34 -13.93 -18.46
C GLU A 243 20.15 -14.86 -18.16
N ASP A 244 20.43 -16.03 -17.60
CA ASP A 244 19.44 -17.07 -17.31
C ASP A 244 19.08 -17.19 -15.82
N ARG A 245 19.59 -16.29 -14.95
CA ARG A 245 19.41 -16.36 -13.51
C ARG A 245 19.08 -15.02 -12.90
N ALA A 246 18.10 -15.03 -11.99
CA ALA A 246 17.71 -13.85 -11.22
C ALA A 246 17.38 -14.20 -9.77
N LEU A 247 17.61 -13.26 -8.86
CA LEU A 247 17.28 -13.41 -7.44
C LEU A 247 16.45 -12.20 -6.98
N LEU A 248 15.24 -12.48 -6.46
CA LEU A 248 14.39 -11.49 -5.80
C LEU A 248 14.61 -11.56 -4.29
N ILE A 249 15.27 -10.56 -3.72
CA ILE A 249 15.40 -10.38 -2.28
C ILE A 249 14.35 -9.39 -1.81
N SER A 250 13.43 -9.81 -0.95
CA SER A 250 12.37 -8.96 -0.43
C SER A 250 11.81 -9.53 0.86
N ALA A 251 11.48 -8.69 1.85
CA ALA A 251 11.00 -9.11 3.16
C ALA A 251 9.74 -10.00 3.08
N THR A 252 9.47 -10.76 4.14
CA THR A 252 8.23 -11.55 4.25
C THR A 252 7.01 -10.61 4.26
N GLY A 253 5.93 -11.00 3.56
CA GLY A 253 4.71 -10.20 3.49
C GLY A 253 4.69 -9.10 2.43
N THR A 254 5.78 -8.81 1.74
CA THR A 254 5.85 -7.79 0.68
C THR A 254 5.16 -8.18 -0.64
N GLY A 255 4.62 -9.39 -0.72
CA GLY A 255 3.93 -9.87 -1.92
C GLY A 255 4.84 -10.48 -2.99
N LYS A 256 5.98 -11.12 -2.62
CA LYS A 256 6.90 -11.82 -3.54
C LYS A 256 6.17 -12.77 -4.50
N THR A 257 5.20 -13.54 -4.00
CA THR A 257 4.40 -14.47 -4.80
C THR A 257 3.60 -13.76 -5.88
N TYR A 258 3.01 -12.60 -5.56
CA TYR A 258 2.32 -11.78 -6.56
C TYR A 258 3.30 -11.12 -7.53
N ALA A 259 4.47 -10.68 -7.06
CA ALA A 259 5.52 -10.12 -7.92
C ALA A 259 5.96 -11.14 -8.98
N SER A 260 6.23 -12.39 -8.59
CA SER A 260 6.56 -13.45 -9.53
C SER A 260 5.41 -13.78 -10.49
N ALA A 261 4.16 -13.83 -10.01
CA ALA A 261 3.01 -14.09 -10.86
C ALA A 261 2.83 -12.99 -11.93
N PHE A 262 2.95 -11.72 -11.55
CA PHE A 262 2.91 -10.60 -12.49
C PHE A 262 4.09 -10.65 -13.47
N ALA A 263 5.30 -10.97 -13.01
CA ALA A 263 6.47 -11.09 -13.88
C ALA A 263 6.25 -12.19 -14.93
N MET A 264 5.77 -13.37 -14.54
CA MET A 264 5.50 -14.45 -15.49
C MET A 264 4.43 -14.05 -16.53
N ARG A 265 3.41 -13.30 -16.12
CA ARG A 265 2.37 -12.79 -17.01
C ARG A 265 2.91 -11.76 -18.01
N GLU A 266 3.62 -10.74 -17.52
CA GLU A 266 4.11 -9.62 -18.33
C GLU A 266 5.26 -10.04 -19.28
N LEU A 267 6.08 -11.01 -18.86
CA LEU A 267 7.15 -11.57 -19.70
C LEU A 267 6.68 -12.69 -20.66
N GLY A 268 5.41 -13.10 -20.54
CA GLY A 268 4.79 -14.04 -21.47
C GLY A 268 5.30 -15.48 -21.37
N PHE A 269 5.81 -15.91 -20.21
CA PHE A 269 6.21 -17.29 -19.98
C PHE A 269 4.99 -18.22 -20.04
N LYS A 270 5.10 -19.28 -20.83
CA LYS A 270 3.99 -20.22 -21.09
C LYS A 270 3.99 -21.41 -20.16
N LYS A 271 5.18 -21.92 -19.81
CA LYS A 271 5.37 -23.08 -18.95
C LYS A 271 6.23 -22.70 -17.75
N VAL A 272 5.67 -22.79 -16.54
CA VAL A 272 6.35 -22.37 -15.29
C VAL A 272 6.28 -23.46 -14.24
N LEU A 273 7.40 -23.75 -13.62
CA LEU A 273 7.50 -24.62 -12.43
C LEU A 273 7.77 -23.77 -11.20
N PHE A 274 6.90 -23.83 -10.21
CA PHE A 274 7.06 -23.12 -8.93
C PHE A 274 7.33 -24.13 -7.81
N LEU A 275 8.49 -24.01 -7.19
CA LEU A 275 8.96 -24.92 -6.16
C LEU A 275 8.96 -24.27 -4.77
N VAL A 276 8.33 -24.95 -3.83
CA VAL A 276 8.22 -24.54 -2.41
C VAL A 276 8.69 -25.67 -1.47
N HIS A 277 8.90 -25.34 -0.21
CA HIS A 277 9.27 -26.35 0.79
C HIS A 277 8.11 -27.17 1.34
N ARG A 278 6.89 -26.62 1.37
CA ARG A 278 5.73 -27.26 2.02
C ARG A 278 4.53 -27.30 1.06
N GLY A 279 3.83 -28.43 1.02
CA GLY A 279 2.67 -28.62 0.14
C GLY A 279 1.51 -27.64 0.42
N GLN A 280 1.37 -27.13 1.65
CA GLN A 280 0.40 -26.09 1.95
C GLN A 280 0.73 -24.78 1.22
N LEU A 281 2.02 -24.44 1.15
CA LEU A 281 2.50 -23.25 0.41
C LEU A 281 2.27 -23.41 -1.10
N ALA A 282 2.46 -24.60 -1.67
CA ALA A 282 2.17 -24.86 -3.09
C ALA A 282 0.70 -24.54 -3.43
N ARG A 283 -0.23 -25.00 -2.60
CA ARG A 283 -1.67 -24.71 -2.78
C ARG A 283 -2.00 -23.21 -2.62
N GLN A 284 -1.36 -22.55 -1.67
CA GLN A 284 -1.56 -21.10 -1.44
C GLN A 284 -0.99 -20.27 -2.59
N THR A 285 0.18 -20.64 -3.08
CA THR A 285 0.84 -19.99 -4.23
C THR A 285 0.01 -20.17 -5.50
N LYS A 286 -0.48 -21.39 -5.78
CA LYS A 286 -1.41 -21.65 -6.89
C LYS A 286 -2.62 -20.72 -6.83
N LYS A 287 -3.30 -20.61 -5.67
CA LYS A 287 -4.43 -19.68 -5.48
C LYS A 287 -4.08 -18.21 -5.76
N SER A 288 -2.88 -17.78 -5.40
CA SER A 288 -2.42 -16.42 -5.67
C SER A 288 -2.20 -16.18 -7.16
N TYR A 289 -1.62 -17.16 -7.86
CA TYR A 289 -1.45 -17.11 -9.31
C TYR A 289 -2.80 -17.16 -10.05
N GLU A 290 -3.74 -17.99 -9.62
CA GLU A 290 -5.11 -18.03 -10.18
C GLU A 290 -5.81 -16.67 -10.13
N LYS A 291 -5.58 -15.88 -9.08
CA LYS A 291 -6.10 -14.50 -8.98
C LYS A 291 -5.48 -13.55 -10.01
N VAL A 292 -4.20 -13.72 -10.34
CA VAL A 292 -3.49 -12.87 -11.30
C VAL A 292 -3.82 -13.24 -12.73
N PHE A 293 -3.98 -14.53 -13.02
CA PHE A 293 -4.19 -15.05 -14.38
C PHE A 293 -5.65 -15.27 -14.77
N ALA A 294 -6.58 -15.19 -13.82
CA ALA A 294 -8.03 -15.28 -14.07
C ALA A 294 -8.45 -16.41 -15.06
N LYS A 295 -7.92 -17.63 -14.87
CA LYS A 295 -8.17 -18.83 -15.71
C LYS A 295 -7.60 -18.77 -17.14
N SER A 296 -6.73 -17.82 -17.46
CA SER A 296 -6.10 -17.76 -18.80
C SER A 296 -4.99 -18.81 -19.00
N VAL A 297 -4.55 -19.47 -17.94
CA VAL A 297 -3.47 -20.45 -17.89
C VAL A 297 -3.93 -21.65 -17.05
N SER A 298 -3.63 -22.87 -17.49
CA SER A 298 -3.89 -24.06 -16.69
C SER A 298 -2.89 -24.18 -15.56
N MET A 299 -3.37 -24.48 -14.34
CA MET A 299 -2.54 -24.53 -13.13
C MET A 299 -2.73 -25.83 -12.39
N GLY A 300 -1.64 -26.56 -12.17
CA GLY A 300 -1.64 -27.90 -11.57
C GLY A 300 -0.80 -27.99 -10.29
N LEU A 301 -1.13 -28.98 -9.47
CA LEU A 301 -0.36 -29.39 -8.29
C LEU A 301 0.29 -30.75 -8.55
N VAL A 302 1.55 -30.92 -8.11
CA VAL A 302 2.24 -32.20 -8.13
C VAL A 302 2.74 -32.55 -6.73
N GLY A 303 2.32 -33.72 -6.24
CA GLY A 303 2.63 -34.24 -4.91
C GLY A 303 1.45 -34.16 -3.94
N ALA A 304 1.59 -34.83 -2.78
CA ALA A 304 0.54 -34.98 -1.77
C ALA A 304 -0.80 -35.52 -2.35
N GLY A 305 -0.72 -36.48 -3.28
CA GLY A 305 -1.89 -37.09 -3.93
C GLY A 305 -2.36 -36.37 -5.20
N TYR A 306 -1.73 -35.30 -5.62
CA TYR A 306 -2.02 -34.59 -6.88
C TYR A 306 -1.00 -34.96 -7.96
N HIS A 307 -1.48 -35.20 -9.20
CA HIS A 307 -0.68 -35.65 -10.36
C HIS A 307 -1.03 -34.84 -11.62
N GLU A 308 -1.13 -33.51 -11.48
CA GLU A 308 -1.54 -32.61 -12.57
C GLU A 308 -0.32 -32.16 -13.39
N TYR A 309 0.39 -33.12 -14.03
CA TYR A 309 1.65 -32.88 -14.75
C TYR A 309 1.51 -32.07 -16.04
N GLU A 310 0.34 -32.12 -16.68
CA GLU A 310 0.10 -31.51 -18.00
C GLU A 310 -0.18 -30.00 -17.93
N ALA A 311 -0.32 -29.44 -16.72
CA ALA A 311 -0.64 -28.03 -16.54
C ALA A 311 0.47 -27.12 -17.10
N ASP A 312 0.10 -25.92 -17.52
CA ASP A 312 1.06 -24.91 -17.97
C ASP A 312 1.91 -24.39 -16.81
N TYR A 313 1.26 -24.15 -15.67
CA TYR A 313 1.94 -23.72 -14.44
C TYR A 313 1.80 -24.81 -13.39
N VAL A 314 2.92 -25.37 -12.99
CA VAL A 314 2.99 -26.48 -12.04
C VAL A 314 3.54 -25.99 -10.71
N PHE A 315 2.84 -26.29 -9.61
CA PHE A 315 3.25 -25.99 -8.26
C PHE A 315 3.56 -27.28 -7.50
N ALA A 316 4.79 -27.40 -7.03
CA ALA A 316 5.24 -28.63 -6.36
C ALA A 316 6.13 -28.32 -5.16
N THR A 317 6.36 -29.31 -4.30
CA THR A 317 7.44 -29.20 -3.32
C THR A 317 8.75 -29.71 -3.92
N VAL A 318 9.87 -29.11 -3.49
CA VAL A 318 11.22 -29.57 -3.86
C VAL A 318 11.39 -31.06 -3.55
N GLN A 319 10.91 -31.51 -2.40
CA GLN A 319 11.01 -32.91 -1.96
C GLN A 319 10.21 -33.86 -2.87
N THR A 320 9.04 -33.45 -3.35
CA THR A 320 8.25 -34.23 -4.30
C THR A 320 8.98 -34.36 -5.62
N LEU A 321 9.41 -33.21 -6.20
CA LEU A 321 10.01 -33.21 -7.52
C LEU A 321 11.42 -33.83 -7.53
N ASN A 322 12.11 -33.93 -6.40
CA ASN A 322 13.39 -34.61 -6.29
C ASN A 322 13.30 -36.13 -6.44
N ARG A 323 12.10 -36.73 -6.39
CA ARG A 323 11.89 -38.15 -6.66
C ARG A 323 11.83 -38.40 -8.15
N ASP A 324 12.54 -39.46 -8.61
CA ASP A 324 12.61 -39.80 -10.04
C ASP A 324 11.24 -40.04 -10.67
N GLU A 325 10.27 -40.62 -9.95
CA GLU A 325 8.90 -40.86 -10.39
C GLU A 325 8.17 -39.58 -10.82
N HIS A 326 8.52 -38.41 -10.25
CA HIS A 326 7.90 -37.13 -10.59
C HIS A 326 8.82 -36.32 -11.53
N LEU A 327 10.13 -36.36 -11.32
CA LEU A 327 11.10 -35.57 -12.09
C LEU A 327 11.15 -36.03 -13.55
N LEU A 328 11.15 -37.35 -13.77
CA LEU A 328 11.23 -37.96 -15.11
C LEU A 328 9.92 -37.87 -15.91
N GLN A 329 8.84 -37.34 -15.33
CA GLN A 329 7.62 -37.00 -16.08
C GLN A 329 7.83 -35.78 -16.99
N TYR A 330 8.90 -35.03 -16.79
CA TYR A 330 9.19 -33.81 -17.52
C TYR A 330 10.47 -33.91 -18.31
N ASP A 331 10.41 -33.44 -19.56
CA ASP A 331 11.61 -33.24 -20.39
C ASP A 331 12.46 -32.10 -19.84
N LYS A 332 13.74 -32.08 -20.21
CA LYS A 332 14.71 -31.05 -19.78
C LYS A 332 14.24 -29.62 -20.06
N ASN A 333 13.53 -29.43 -21.16
CA ASN A 333 13.07 -28.14 -21.65
C ASN A 333 11.57 -27.93 -21.39
N ALA A 334 10.97 -28.69 -20.46
CA ALA A 334 9.52 -28.65 -20.19
C ALA A 334 9.03 -27.27 -19.68
N PHE A 335 9.91 -26.49 -19.08
CA PHE A 335 9.55 -25.21 -18.46
C PHE A 335 10.37 -24.05 -19.02
N ASP A 336 9.71 -22.92 -19.30
CA ASP A 336 10.37 -21.68 -19.68
C ASP A 336 11.03 -21.02 -18.48
N CYS A 337 10.39 -21.07 -17.30
CA CYS A 337 10.89 -20.51 -16.07
C CYS A 337 10.70 -21.49 -14.89
N ILE A 338 11.71 -21.58 -14.03
CA ILE A 338 11.64 -22.32 -12.78
C ILE A 338 11.88 -21.38 -11.62
N ILE A 339 10.96 -21.35 -10.69
CA ILE A 339 10.95 -20.44 -9.54
C ILE A 339 11.18 -21.23 -8.25
N PHE A 340 12.17 -20.82 -7.47
CA PHE A 340 12.42 -21.34 -6.13
C PHE A 340 11.98 -20.33 -5.08
N ASP A 341 11.00 -20.69 -4.26
CA ASP A 341 10.72 -19.95 -3.04
C ASP A 341 11.70 -20.37 -1.93
N GLU A 342 12.09 -19.40 -1.10
CA GLU A 342 13.16 -19.57 -0.08
C GLU A 342 14.49 -20.04 -0.69
N ALA A 343 14.96 -19.34 -1.71
CA ALA A 343 16.14 -19.69 -2.51
C ALA A 343 17.46 -19.80 -1.70
N HIS A 344 17.50 -19.37 -0.44
CA HIS A 344 18.65 -19.57 0.44
C HIS A 344 18.94 -21.06 0.76
N HIS A 345 18.02 -21.96 0.42
CA HIS A 345 18.22 -23.41 0.54
C HIS A 345 18.73 -24.09 -0.74
N VAL A 346 18.95 -23.35 -1.84
CA VAL A 346 19.30 -23.91 -3.17
C VAL A 346 20.64 -24.68 -3.20
N THR A 347 21.50 -24.49 -2.21
CA THR A 347 22.75 -25.23 -2.06
C THR A 347 22.57 -26.69 -1.64
N ALA A 348 21.38 -27.10 -1.18
CA ALA A 348 21.11 -28.47 -0.78
C ALA A 348 21.07 -29.43 -2.00
N ASP A 349 21.50 -30.69 -1.82
CA ASP A 349 21.57 -31.71 -2.88
C ASP A 349 20.24 -31.93 -3.62
N THR A 350 19.12 -31.74 -2.92
CA THR A 350 17.78 -31.86 -3.50
C THR A 350 17.51 -30.85 -4.59
N TYR A 351 18.00 -29.61 -4.44
CA TYR A 351 17.87 -28.57 -5.45
C TYR A 351 18.83 -28.80 -6.62
N GLN A 352 20.04 -29.24 -6.31
CA GLN A 352 21.08 -29.50 -7.33
C GLN A 352 20.64 -30.58 -8.32
N LYS A 353 19.92 -31.61 -7.86
CA LYS A 353 19.37 -32.66 -8.75
C LYS A 353 18.36 -32.07 -9.74
N ILE A 354 17.43 -31.23 -9.27
CA ILE A 354 16.43 -30.57 -10.11
C ILE A 354 17.12 -29.62 -11.11
N MET A 355 18.10 -28.83 -10.65
CA MET A 355 18.84 -27.89 -11.49
C MET A 355 19.67 -28.59 -12.58
N LYS A 356 20.18 -29.78 -12.32
CA LYS A 356 20.89 -30.59 -13.31
C LYS A 356 19.97 -31.23 -14.36
N HIS A 357 18.71 -31.46 -14.02
CA HIS A 357 17.73 -32.07 -14.90
C HIS A 357 17.17 -31.07 -15.93
N PHE A 358 16.81 -29.85 -15.50
CA PHE A 358 16.14 -28.87 -16.34
C PHE A 358 17.08 -27.81 -16.94
N THR A 359 16.67 -27.27 -18.09
CA THR A 359 17.34 -26.17 -18.80
C THR A 359 16.34 -25.08 -19.18
N PRO A 360 15.75 -24.36 -18.21
CA PRO A 360 14.79 -23.30 -18.47
C PRO A 360 15.48 -22.06 -19.06
N LYS A 361 14.69 -21.15 -19.65
CA LYS A 361 15.18 -19.82 -20.08
C LYS A 361 15.53 -18.93 -18.90
N LEU A 362 14.87 -19.16 -17.74
CA LEU A 362 15.09 -18.37 -16.51
C LEU A 362 14.99 -19.23 -15.26
N TRP A 363 15.99 -19.11 -14.41
CA TRP A 363 15.97 -19.54 -13.03
C TRP A 363 15.68 -18.33 -12.14
N LEU A 364 14.56 -18.32 -11.42
CA LEU A 364 14.20 -17.23 -10.51
C LEU A 364 14.21 -17.71 -9.06
N GLY A 365 15.17 -17.23 -8.27
CA GLY A 365 15.18 -17.39 -6.82
C GLY A 365 14.38 -16.29 -6.14
N MET A 366 13.66 -16.63 -5.05
CA MET A 366 13.03 -15.66 -4.17
C MET A 366 13.40 -15.95 -2.73
N THR A 367 13.79 -14.93 -1.96
CA THR A 367 14.13 -15.08 -0.54
C THR A 367 13.86 -13.81 0.25
N ALA A 368 13.62 -13.96 1.56
CA ALA A 368 13.54 -12.85 2.49
C ALA A 368 14.91 -12.46 3.07
N THR A 369 15.83 -13.42 3.13
CA THR A 369 17.17 -13.23 3.69
C THR A 369 18.21 -13.51 2.64
N PRO A 370 19.13 -12.57 2.33
CA PRO A 370 20.28 -12.86 1.49
C PRO A 370 21.16 -13.89 2.20
N CYS A 371 21.47 -15.00 1.52
CA CYS A 371 22.37 -15.99 2.06
C CYS A 371 23.80 -15.44 2.00
N LEU A 372 24.44 -15.26 3.15
CA LEU A 372 25.83 -14.79 3.28
C LEU A 372 26.89 -15.82 2.77
N LEU A 373 26.47 -16.94 2.17
CA LEU A 373 27.35 -17.99 1.67
C LEU A 373 27.93 -17.75 0.26
N TYR A 374 27.57 -16.64 -0.40
CA TYR A 374 28.23 -16.21 -1.63
C TYR A 374 29.32 -15.17 -1.36
N THR A 375 30.30 -15.53 -0.56
CA THR A 375 31.61 -14.85 -0.55
C THR A 375 32.58 -15.56 -1.51
N SER A 376 32.29 -15.50 -2.79
CA SER A 376 33.27 -15.63 -3.82
C SER A 376 32.98 -14.60 -4.89
N PRO A 377 33.82 -13.58 -5.07
CA PRO A 377 33.50 -12.47 -5.97
C PRO A 377 33.69 -12.96 -7.41
N SER A 378 32.57 -13.32 -8.04
CA SER A 378 32.49 -13.21 -9.48
C SER A 378 32.20 -11.74 -9.82
N PRO A 379 32.92 -11.10 -10.74
CA PRO A 379 32.63 -9.71 -11.14
C PRO A 379 31.26 -9.51 -11.78
N ARG A 380 30.43 -10.56 -11.87
CA ARG A 380 29.10 -10.58 -12.51
C ARG A 380 27.91 -10.63 -11.53
N ASP A 381 28.18 -10.81 -10.25
CA ASP A 381 27.11 -10.82 -9.23
C ASP A 381 26.78 -9.39 -8.77
N ARG A 382 26.08 -8.63 -9.60
CA ARG A 382 25.47 -7.37 -9.17
C ARG A 382 24.24 -7.68 -8.37
N SER A 383 24.34 -7.56 -7.04
CA SER A 383 23.19 -7.51 -6.15
C SER A 383 22.30 -6.32 -6.54
N LEU A 384 21.07 -6.60 -6.92
CA LEU A 384 20.02 -5.60 -7.06
C LEU A 384 19.48 -5.27 -5.66
N SER A 385 20.27 -4.53 -4.88
CA SER A 385 19.81 -3.83 -3.70
C SER A 385 19.87 -2.34 -4.02
N ARG A 386 18.71 -1.78 -4.30
CA ARG A 386 18.35 -0.37 -3.95
C ARG A 386 16.90 -0.16 -4.30
#